data_c9135a067a44240466cf17359f9e880e
#
_entry.id   c9135a067a44240466cf17359f9e880e
#
_cell.length_a   1.000
_cell.length_b   1.000
_cell.length_c   1.000
_cell.angle_alpha   90.00
_cell.angle_beta   90.00
_cell.angle_gamma   90.00
#
_symmetry.space_group_name_H-M   'P 1'
#
loop_
_entity.id
_entity.type
_entity.pdbx_description
1 polymer ?
#
loop_
_entity_poly.entity_id
_entity_poly.type
_entity_poly.pdbx_seq_one_letter_code
_entity_poly.pdbx_strand_id
1 'polypeptide(L)'
;MRIARTKGLKKIFSICLIMLVVSILTACSGEDNSAALPAEGELAVHFIDVGQADCTLLISEGEAMLIDAGNQPDDDLILGYLDSLGIDHLKYIVFTHPHEDHIGSGESIVSNIDVDKIFMLDEYDEGLEGYLKEEIEYQGIETEAPYPGDKAAFGECRIDFLGPVYEYSDANDDSICLKVTHGDNSLLFTGDAGTGPERDMIEAGMDLEADLLKAGHHGSSTSNSYYFLRESNPKYVVISCEKDNMYGHPHEEALSRFNDLGAEVFRTDTQGTIIAVSDGKEFTFNTEGKKADRPYTENYEDAKFIGNVNSKKYHSIECGGLPKEDNRAYFMTEEAAQKAGYEPCGNCRP
;
A
#
# COMPACT_ATOMS: atom_id res chain seq x y z
N MET A 1 -76.28 -35.19 37.96
CA MET A 1 -74.98 -34.74 38.51
C MET A 1 -74.03 -34.52 37.39
N ARG A 2 -73.78 -33.27 37.02
CA ARG A 2 -73.02 -32.87 35.82
C ARG A 2 -71.57 -32.65 36.20
N ILE A 3 -70.64 -33.32 35.49
CA ILE A 3 -69.20 -33.17 35.65
C ILE A 3 -68.75 -32.04 34.71
N ALA A 4 -68.18 -30.96 35.25
CA ALA A 4 -67.63 -29.85 34.48
C ALA A 4 -66.24 -30.24 33.89
N ARG A 5 -66.09 -30.04 32.61
CA ARG A 5 -64.82 -30.25 31.88
C ARG A 5 -63.90 -29.05 32.04
N THR A 6 -62.74 -29.26 32.56
CA THR A 6 -61.60 -28.31 32.53
C THR A 6 -60.99 -28.25 31.12
N LYS A 7 -61.26 -27.19 30.38
CA LYS A 7 -60.58 -26.80 29.16
C LYS A 7 -59.85 -25.50 29.43
N GLY A 8 -58.65 -25.58 29.90
CA GLY A 8 -57.89 -24.37 30.22
C GLY A 8 -56.34 -24.47 30.24
N LEU A 9 -55.80 -25.69 30.18
CA LEU A 9 -54.35 -25.83 30.47
C LEU A 9 -53.45 -26.24 29.28
N LYS A 10 -54.01 -26.37 28.06
CA LYS A 10 -53.23 -26.78 26.89
C LYS A 10 -52.80 -25.63 25.95
N LYS A 11 -53.26 -24.40 26.20
CA LYS A 11 -52.88 -23.24 25.34
C LYS A 11 -51.74 -22.42 25.86
N ILE A 12 -51.33 -22.55 27.11
CA ILE A 12 -50.25 -21.78 27.71
C ILE A 12 -48.88 -22.45 27.43
N PHE A 13 -48.81 -23.78 27.26
CA PHE A 13 -47.56 -24.49 26.96
C PHE A 13 -47.09 -24.37 25.53
N SER A 14 -47.97 -24.00 24.62
CA SER A 14 -47.60 -23.89 23.18
C SER A 14 -47.06 -22.52 22.80
N ILE A 15 -47.28 -21.48 23.62
CA ILE A 15 -46.79 -20.12 23.38
C ILE A 15 -45.38 -19.92 23.95
N CYS A 16 -45.05 -20.60 25.04
CA CYS A 16 -43.70 -20.53 25.62
C CYS A 16 -42.67 -21.35 24.82
N LEU A 17 -43.08 -22.35 24.04
CA LEU A 17 -42.16 -23.15 23.21
C LEU A 17 -41.81 -22.45 21.87
N ILE A 18 -42.69 -21.54 21.39
CA ILE A 18 -42.43 -20.78 20.19
C ILE A 18 -41.54 -19.56 20.44
N MET A 19 -41.52 -19.02 21.66
CA MET A 19 -40.60 -17.93 22.02
C MET A 19 -39.17 -18.40 22.39
N LEU A 20 -38.99 -19.70 22.67
CA LEU A 20 -37.64 -20.24 22.96
C LEU A 20 -36.90 -20.75 21.71
N VAL A 21 -37.58 -20.86 20.55
CA VAL A 21 -36.94 -21.28 19.27
C VAL A 21 -36.54 -20.09 18.40
N VAL A 22 -37.00 -18.86 18.71
CA VAL A 22 -36.60 -17.64 17.98
C VAL A 22 -35.32 -17.02 18.55
N SER A 23 -34.78 -17.50 19.67
CA SER A 23 -33.57 -16.95 20.30
C SER A 23 -32.28 -17.74 20.02
N ILE A 24 -32.28 -18.70 19.08
CA ILE A 24 -31.08 -19.53 18.77
C ILE A 24 -30.68 -19.43 17.28
N LEU A 25 -31.26 -18.49 16.53
CA LEU A 25 -30.90 -18.26 15.12
C LEU A 25 -30.24 -16.89 14.86
N THR A 26 -29.48 -16.39 15.82
CA THR A 26 -28.62 -15.21 15.60
C THR A 26 -27.29 -15.43 16.27
N ALA A 27 -26.51 -16.37 15.77
CA ALA A 27 -25.08 -16.48 15.97
C ALA A 27 -24.46 -17.29 14.82
N CYS A 28 -24.71 -16.88 13.59
CA CYS A 28 -23.73 -16.91 12.54
C CYS A 28 -23.33 -15.43 12.40
N SER A 29 -22.33 -15.01 13.15
CA SER A 29 -21.57 -13.82 12.82
C SER A 29 -20.88 -14.16 11.51
N GLY A 30 -21.50 -13.82 10.38
CA GLY A 30 -20.74 -13.43 9.23
C GLY A 30 -19.78 -12.36 9.75
N GLU A 31 -18.51 -12.51 9.53
CA GLU A 31 -17.57 -11.42 9.69
C GLU A 31 -18.19 -10.24 8.96
N ASP A 32 -18.33 -9.14 9.68
CA ASP A 32 -19.02 -7.94 9.19
C ASP A 32 -18.04 -7.27 8.21
N ASN A 33 -18.08 -7.67 6.92
CA ASN A 33 -17.30 -7.05 5.84
C ASN A 33 -17.71 -5.59 5.59
N SER A 34 -18.59 -5.03 6.41
CA SER A 34 -19.05 -3.64 6.29
C SER A 34 -17.93 -2.60 6.46
N ALA A 35 -16.78 -2.99 7.03
CA ALA A 35 -15.61 -2.12 7.18
C ALA A 35 -14.69 -2.11 5.94
N ALA A 36 -14.94 -2.98 4.96
CA ALA A 36 -14.07 -3.13 3.78
C ALA A 36 -14.56 -2.32 2.56
N LEU A 37 -15.85 -2.01 2.47
CA LEU A 37 -16.40 -1.16 1.42
C LEU A 37 -16.64 0.26 1.93
N PRO A 38 -16.33 1.31 1.12
CA PRO A 38 -16.58 2.69 1.50
C PRO A 38 -18.08 3.00 1.55
N ALA A 39 -18.45 3.92 2.44
CA ALA A 39 -19.75 4.56 2.38
C ALA A 39 -19.83 5.57 1.22
N GLU A 40 -21.04 6.09 0.93
CA GLU A 40 -21.22 7.16 -0.07
C GLU A 40 -20.35 8.38 0.30
N GLY A 41 -19.57 8.88 -0.65
CA GLY A 41 -18.64 10.01 -0.44
C GLY A 41 -17.30 9.62 0.20
N GLU A 42 -16.99 8.32 0.33
CA GLU A 42 -15.72 7.84 0.85
C GLU A 42 -14.87 7.17 -0.24
N LEU A 43 -13.57 7.16 -0.03
CA LEU A 43 -12.58 6.36 -0.74
C LEU A 43 -12.03 5.29 0.20
N ALA A 44 -12.15 4.01 -0.15
CA ALA A 44 -11.42 2.94 0.52
C ALA A 44 -10.19 2.54 -0.31
N VAL A 45 -9.05 2.38 0.36
CA VAL A 45 -7.78 1.96 -0.23
C VAL A 45 -7.26 0.76 0.52
N HIS A 46 -7.20 -0.38 -0.16
CA HIS A 46 -6.79 -1.66 0.41
C HIS A 46 -5.39 -2.00 -0.07
N PHE A 47 -4.42 -1.91 0.80
CA PHE A 47 -3.07 -2.43 0.58
C PHE A 47 -3.10 -3.91 0.95
N ILE A 48 -3.31 -4.75 -0.04
CA ILE A 48 -3.54 -6.19 0.14
C ILE A 48 -2.22 -6.86 0.53
N ASP A 49 -2.25 -7.69 1.58
CA ASP A 49 -1.09 -8.47 1.98
C ASP A 49 -0.90 -9.64 0.99
N VAL A 50 -0.05 -9.42 0.02
CA VAL A 50 0.40 -10.38 -1.00
C VAL A 50 1.86 -10.80 -0.78
N GLY A 51 2.36 -10.67 0.47
CA GLY A 51 3.76 -10.95 0.79
C GLY A 51 4.72 -9.89 0.26
N GLN A 52 5.84 -10.33 -0.36
CA GLN A 52 6.86 -9.41 -0.92
C GLN A 52 6.44 -8.99 -2.33
N ALA A 53 5.40 -8.15 -2.42
CA ALA A 53 4.83 -7.67 -3.66
C ALA A 53 3.89 -6.48 -3.42
N ASP A 54 3.45 -5.82 -4.48
CA ASP A 54 2.47 -4.73 -4.43
C ASP A 54 1.14 -5.14 -5.07
N CYS A 55 0.07 -4.89 -4.34
CA CYS A 55 -1.30 -4.98 -4.85
C CYS A 55 -2.17 -4.01 -4.04
N THR A 56 -2.65 -2.95 -4.68
CA THR A 56 -3.48 -1.95 -4.00
C THR A 56 -4.79 -1.76 -4.74
N LEU A 57 -5.91 -2.01 -4.05
CA LEU A 57 -7.26 -1.81 -4.56
C LEU A 57 -7.84 -0.51 -4.01
N LEU A 58 -8.36 0.34 -4.88
CA LEU A 58 -9.06 1.57 -4.54
C LEU A 58 -10.52 1.47 -4.95
N ILE A 59 -11.44 1.88 -4.07
CA ILE A 59 -12.90 1.84 -4.30
C ILE A 59 -13.49 3.20 -3.94
N SER A 60 -14.22 3.82 -4.89
CA SER A 60 -14.95 5.08 -4.67
C SER A 60 -16.21 5.10 -5.52
N GLU A 61 -17.37 5.42 -4.92
CA GLU A 61 -18.67 5.56 -5.60
C GLU A 61 -19.05 4.32 -6.45
N GLY A 62 -18.69 3.13 -6.00
CA GLY A 62 -18.97 1.87 -6.70
C GLY A 62 -18.05 1.60 -7.90
N GLU A 63 -17.09 2.47 -8.19
CA GLU A 63 -16.01 2.20 -9.15
C GLU A 63 -14.78 1.68 -8.41
N ALA A 64 -14.06 0.76 -9.03
CA ALA A 64 -12.84 0.18 -8.47
C ALA A 64 -11.67 0.31 -9.44
N MET A 65 -10.46 0.48 -8.90
CA MET A 65 -9.21 0.38 -9.65
C MET A 65 -8.16 -0.39 -8.87
N LEU A 66 -7.25 -1.04 -9.59
CA LEU A 66 -6.13 -1.78 -9.04
C LEU A 66 -4.81 -1.11 -9.42
N ILE A 67 -3.89 -1.01 -8.49
CA ILE A 67 -2.49 -0.63 -8.73
C ILE A 67 -1.65 -1.83 -8.38
N ASP A 68 -0.97 -2.39 -9.38
CA ASP A 68 -0.21 -3.63 -9.34
C ASP A 68 -1.02 -4.88 -8.94
N ALA A 69 -0.47 -6.05 -9.17
CA ALA A 69 -1.15 -7.34 -9.11
C ALA A 69 -0.33 -8.46 -8.44
N GLY A 70 0.55 -8.12 -7.52
CA GLY A 70 1.30 -9.11 -6.75
C GLY A 70 2.19 -10.03 -7.57
N ASN A 71 2.64 -11.11 -6.95
CA ASN A 71 3.41 -12.18 -7.59
C ASN A 71 2.50 -13.13 -8.40
N GLN A 72 3.10 -13.96 -9.24
CA GLN A 72 2.36 -14.95 -10.04
C GLN A 72 1.49 -15.90 -9.19
N PRO A 73 1.92 -16.42 -8.02
CA PRO A 73 1.08 -17.29 -7.21
C PRO A 73 0.01 -16.60 -6.37
N ASP A 74 -0.14 -15.27 -6.47
CA ASP A 74 -1.10 -14.52 -5.66
C ASP A 74 -2.49 -14.37 -6.32
N ASP A 75 -2.67 -14.89 -7.54
CA ASP A 75 -3.87 -14.74 -8.34
C ASP A 75 -5.15 -15.23 -7.61
N ASP A 76 -5.14 -16.44 -7.05
CA ASP A 76 -6.28 -16.98 -6.28
C ASP A 76 -6.59 -16.11 -5.05
N LEU A 77 -5.58 -15.54 -4.39
CA LEU A 77 -5.73 -14.64 -3.24
C LEU A 77 -6.39 -13.33 -3.68
N ILE A 78 -5.86 -12.70 -4.74
CA ILE A 78 -6.35 -11.39 -5.21
C ILE A 78 -7.76 -11.53 -5.77
N LEU A 79 -8.02 -12.53 -6.64
CA LEU A 79 -9.35 -12.79 -7.18
C LEU A 79 -10.36 -13.11 -6.08
N GLY A 80 -9.97 -13.95 -5.09
CA GLY A 80 -10.81 -14.24 -3.93
C GLY A 80 -11.08 -13.01 -3.07
N TYR A 81 -10.13 -12.09 -2.95
CA TYR A 81 -10.31 -10.82 -2.25
C TYR A 81 -11.32 -9.92 -2.97
N LEU A 82 -11.19 -9.74 -4.30
CA LEU A 82 -12.12 -8.98 -5.12
C LEU A 82 -13.54 -9.58 -5.06
N ASP A 83 -13.68 -10.91 -5.20
CA ASP A 83 -14.97 -11.61 -5.08
C ASP A 83 -15.61 -11.41 -3.72
N SER A 84 -14.82 -11.44 -2.63
CA SER A 84 -15.33 -11.20 -1.26
C SER A 84 -15.94 -9.82 -1.06
N LEU A 85 -15.51 -8.84 -1.87
CA LEU A 85 -16.03 -7.47 -1.91
C LEU A 85 -17.11 -7.27 -2.98
N GLY A 86 -17.40 -8.31 -3.78
CA GLY A 86 -18.36 -8.25 -4.89
C GLY A 86 -17.87 -7.40 -6.07
N ILE A 87 -16.53 -7.34 -6.27
CA ILE A 87 -15.92 -6.60 -7.38
C ILE A 87 -15.67 -7.57 -8.52
N ASP A 88 -16.43 -7.42 -9.59
CA ASP A 88 -16.34 -8.16 -10.84
C ASP A 88 -15.93 -7.26 -12.03
N HIS A 89 -15.70 -5.98 -11.77
CA HIS A 89 -15.31 -4.99 -12.76
C HIS A 89 -14.30 -3.98 -12.18
N LEU A 90 -13.26 -3.69 -12.94
CA LEU A 90 -12.27 -2.67 -12.62
C LEU A 90 -12.33 -1.57 -13.70
N LYS A 91 -12.54 -0.34 -13.29
CA LYS A 91 -12.44 0.81 -14.20
C LYS A 91 -11.04 0.97 -14.76
N TYR A 92 -10.04 0.80 -13.90
CA TYR A 92 -8.63 0.88 -14.28
C TYR A 92 -7.80 -0.20 -13.59
N ILE A 93 -6.78 -0.66 -14.31
CA ILE A 93 -5.59 -1.25 -13.70
C ILE A 93 -4.41 -0.35 -14.06
N VAL A 94 -3.54 -0.08 -13.09
CA VAL A 94 -2.24 0.54 -13.31
C VAL A 94 -1.17 -0.50 -13.01
N PHE A 95 -0.41 -0.91 -14.00
CA PHE A 95 0.80 -1.69 -13.81
C PHE A 95 1.97 -0.72 -13.78
N THR A 96 2.59 -0.57 -12.61
CA THR A 96 3.62 0.46 -12.43
C THR A 96 4.88 0.16 -13.23
N HIS A 97 5.35 -1.09 -13.22
CA HIS A 97 6.50 -1.55 -13.97
C HIS A 97 6.48 -3.10 -14.08
N PRO A 98 7.31 -3.73 -14.94
CA PRO A 98 7.11 -5.13 -15.37
C PRO A 98 7.68 -6.20 -14.44
N HIS A 99 8.17 -5.88 -13.26
CA HIS A 99 8.68 -6.91 -12.36
C HIS A 99 7.56 -7.82 -11.86
N GLU A 100 7.93 -9.07 -11.58
CA GLU A 100 7.01 -10.15 -11.22
C GLU A 100 6.18 -9.83 -9.99
N ASP A 101 6.74 -9.17 -8.99
CA ASP A 101 6.08 -8.76 -7.76
C ASP A 101 5.10 -7.56 -7.93
N HIS A 102 4.92 -7.07 -9.18
CA HIS A 102 3.96 -6.04 -9.56
C HIS A 102 2.96 -6.50 -10.60
N ILE A 103 3.39 -7.31 -11.59
CA ILE A 103 2.50 -7.77 -12.66
C ILE A 103 2.22 -9.27 -12.63
N GLY A 104 2.74 -9.98 -11.63
CA GLY A 104 2.77 -11.45 -11.62
C GLY A 104 1.43 -12.13 -11.82
N SER A 105 0.38 -11.69 -11.14
CA SER A 105 -0.99 -12.19 -11.30
C SER A 105 -1.80 -11.43 -12.36
N GLY A 106 -1.18 -10.48 -13.07
CA GLY A 106 -1.88 -9.58 -14.01
C GLY A 106 -2.63 -10.32 -15.10
N GLU A 107 -2.04 -11.34 -15.75
CA GLU A 107 -2.69 -12.18 -16.76
C GLU A 107 -3.97 -12.83 -16.21
N SER A 108 -3.87 -13.45 -15.03
CA SER A 108 -4.99 -14.14 -14.39
C SER A 108 -6.11 -13.17 -14.02
N ILE A 109 -5.77 -11.97 -13.52
CA ILE A 109 -6.76 -10.93 -13.18
C ILE A 109 -7.48 -10.45 -14.44
N VAL A 110 -6.75 -10.11 -15.49
CA VAL A 110 -7.30 -9.64 -16.77
C VAL A 110 -8.19 -10.70 -17.43
N SER A 111 -7.86 -11.98 -17.24
CA SER A 111 -8.67 -13.11 -17.77
C SER A 111 -9.98 -13.31 -17.01
N ASN A 112 -10.11 -12.86 -15.77
CA ASN A 112 -11.23 -13.19 -14.88
C ASN A 112 -12.07 -11.99 -14.44
N ILE A 113 -11.59 -10.76 -14.60
CA ILE A 113 -12.26 -9.53 -14.19
C ILE A 113 -12.45 -8.63 -15.42
N ASP A 114 -13.63 -8.06 -15.59
CA ASP A 114 -13.87 -7.06 -16.65
C ASP A 114 -13.09 -5.78 -16.34
N VAL A 115 -12.33 -5.26 -17.32
CA VAL A 115 -11.48 -4.06 -17.15
C VAL A 115 -11.76 -3.07 -18.28
N ASP A 116 -12.06 -1.81 -17.92
CA ASP A 116 -12.30 -0.78 -18.95
C ASP A 116 -10.98 -0.35 -19.63
N LYS A 117 -9.92 -0.13 -18.85
CA LYS A 117 -8.66 0.39 -19.33
C LYS A 117 -7.48 0.03 -18.44
N ILE A 118 -6.32 -0.17 -19.07
CA ILE A 118 -5.07 -0.44 -18.37
C ILE A 118 -4.07 0.67 -18.68
N PHE A 119 -3.47 1.24 -17.61
CA PHE A 119 -2.30 2.11 -17.71
C PHE A 119 -1.05 1.27 -17.50
N MET A 120 -0.18 1.23 -18.49
CA MET A 120 1.11 0.54 -18.47
C MET A 120 2.04 1.15 -19.53
N LEU A 121 3.34 1.03 -19.35
CA LEU A 121 4.28 1.51 -20.35
C LEU A 121 4.38 0.54 -21.54
N ASP A 122 4.74 1.03 -22.72
CA ASP A 122 4.75 0.24 -23.96
C ASP A 122 5.99 -0.65 -24.14
N GLU A 123 7.10 -0.29 -23.49
CA GLU A 123 8.41 -0.86 -23.75
C GLU A 123 8.85 -1.85 -22.67
N TYR A 124 8.48 -3.10 -22.84
CA TYR A 124 9.00 -4.14 -21.98
C TYR A 124 9.30 -5.42 -22.78
N ASP A 125 10.33 -6.11 -22.38
CA ASP A 125 10.85 -7.30 -23.03
C ASP A 125 10.05 -8.58 -22.71
N GLU A 126 10.40 -9.68 -23.35
CA GLU A 126 9.77 -10.99 -23.30
C GLU A 126 9.68 -11.59 -21.86
N GLY A 127 8.61 -12.27 -21.52
CA GLY A 127 8.43 -12.97 -20.27
C GLY A 127 6.99 -12.92 -19.76
N LEU A 128 6.79 -12.74 -18.46
CA LEU A 128 5.46 -12.61 -17.83
C LEU A 128 4.62 -11.49 -18.46
N GLU A 129 5.27 -10.41 -18.80
CA GLU A 129 4.63 -9.29 -19.49
C GLU A 129 4.13 -9.66 -20.89
N GLY A 130 4.85 -10.52 -21.62
CA GLY A 130 4.38 -11.03 -22.91
C GLY A 130 3.04 -11.75 -22.79
N TYR A 131 2.87 -12.60 -21.79
CA TYR A 131 1.59 -13.30 -21.53
C TYR A 131 0.49 -12.33 -21.12
N LEU A 132 0.79 -11.36 -20.26
CA LEU A 132 -0.14 -10.31 -19.88
C LEU A 132 -0.60 -9.49 -21.09
N LYS A 133 0.32 -9.06 -21.98
CA LYS A 133 -0.01 -8.32 -23.20
C LYS A 133 -0.83 -9.14 -24.18
N GLU A 134 -0.52 -10.42 -24.35
CA GLU A 134 -1.32 -11.35 -25.18
C GLU A 134 -2.76 -11.45 -24.67
N GLU A 135 -2.95 -11.55 -23.33
CA GLU A 135 -4.27 -11.62 -22.73
C GLU A 135 -5.04 -10.29 -22.86
N ILE A 136 -4.38 -9.15 -22.60
CA ILE A 136 -4.96 -7.80 -22.81
C ILE A 136 -5.46 -7.64 -24.25
N GLU A 137 -4.64 -8.03 -25.24
CA GLU A 137 -5.01 -7.99 -26.66
C GLU A 137 -6.18 -8.95 -26.96
N TYR A 138 -6.17 -10.15 -26.39
CA TYR A 138 -7.23 -11.14 -26.56
C TYR A 138 -8.57 -10.64 -26.02
N GLN A 139 -8.58 -9.99 -24.86
CA GLN A 139 -9.76 -9.38 -24.22
C GLN A 139 -10.18 -8.07 -24.93
N GLY A 140 -9.27 -7.46 -25.71
CA GLY A 140 -9.52 -6.20 -26.40
C GLY A 140 -9.58 -4.99 -25.49
N ILE A 141 -8.85 -5.02 -24.37
CA ILE A 141 -8.81 -3.95 -23.37
C ILE A 141 -7.95 -2.80 -23.89
N GLU A 142 -8.42 -1.56 -23.70
CA GLU A 142 -7.64 -0.36 -24.05
C GLU A 142 -6.43 -0.21 -23.13
N THR A 143 -5.26 0.02 -23.69
CA THR A 143 -4.04 0.35 -22.95
C THR A 143 -3.59 1.79 -23.23
N GLU A 144 -2.98 2.42 -22.24
CA GLU A 144 -2.37 3.75 -22.36
C GLU A 144 -1.08 3.82 -21.55
N ALA A 145 0.00 4.31 -22.18
CA ALA A 145 1.21 4.72 -21.48
C ALA A 145 1.06 6.18 -21.04
N PRO A 146 0.84 6.46 -19.75
CA PRO A 146 0.57 7.82 -19.30
C PRO A 146 1.87 8.65 -19.28
N TYR A 147 1.74 9.93 -19.61
CA TYR A 147 2.83 10.90 -19.48
C TYR A 147 2.69 11.74 -18.20
N PRO A 148 3.81 12.26 -17.65
CA PRO A 148 3.76 13.21 -16.55
C PRO A 148 2.87 14.42 -16.89
N GLY A 149 1.86 14.66 -16.04
CA GLY A 149 0.85 15.69 -16.23
C GLY A 149 -0.47 15.21 -16.82
N ASP A 150 -0.54 13.96 -17.32
CA ASP A 150 -1.80 13.35 -17.73
C ASP A 150 -2.70 13.11 -16.51
N LYS A 151 -4.01 13.01 -16.77
CA LYS A 151 -5.01 12.90 -15.71
C LYS A 151 -6.09 11.90 -16.07
N ALA A 152 -6.57 11.20 -15.05
CA ALA A 152 -7.75 10.37 -15.13
C ALA A 152 -8.65 10.60 -13.90
N ALA A 153 -9.81 9.97 -13.85
CA ALA A 153 -10.72 10.05 -12.72
C ALA A 153 -11.51 8.76 -12.55
N PHE A 154 -11.75 8.37 -11.30
CA PHE A 154 -12.66 7.29 -10.95
C PHE A 154 -13.44 7.67 -9.68
N GLY A 155 -14.71 7.31 -9.59
CA GLY A 155 -15.57 7.76 -8.50
C GLY A 155 -15.48 9.28 -8.31
N GLU A 156 -15.24 9.71 -7.07
CA GLU A 156 -14.99 11.13 -6.74
C GLU A 156 -13.49 11.48 -6.73
N CYS A 157 -12.63 10.60 -7.23
CA CYS A 157 -11.19 10.77 -7.20
C CYS A 157 -10.63 11.31 -8.52
N ARG A 158 -9.60 12.16 -8.41
CA ARG A 158 -8.74 12.56 -9.53
C ARG A 158 -7.43 11.80 -9.44
N ILE A 159 -6.93 11.36 -10.59
CA ILE A 159 -5.61 10.75 -10.76
C ILE A 159 -4.75 11.75 -11.54
N ASP A 160 -3.58 12.10 -11.01
CA ASP A 160 -2.55 12.86 -11.71
C ASP A 160 -1.33 11.93 -11.90
N PHE A 161 -0.90 11.70 -13.14
CA PHE A 161 0.31 10.94 -13.43
C PHE A 161 1.53 11.85 -13.31
N LEU A 162 2.55 11.42 -12.57
CA LEU A 162 3.68 12.25 -12.16
C LEU A 162 5.01 11.78 -12.75
N GLY A 163 5.10 10.49 -13.08
CA GLY A 163 6.29 9.85 -13.63
C GLY A 163 5.97 8.59 -14.41
N PRO A 164 6.97 8.02 -15.10
CA PRO A 164 8.37 8.47 -15.15
C PRO A 164 8.54 9.78 -15.96
N VAL A 165 9.47 10.67 -15.52
CA VAL A 165 9.72 11.95 -16.21
C VAL A 165 10.62 11.75 -17.44
N TYR A 166 11.47 10.76 -17.40
CA TYR A 166 12.39 10.35 -18.46
C TYR A 166 12.27 8.85 -18.68
N GLU A 167 12.88 8.35 -19.75
CA GLU A 167 13.14 6.93 -19.95
C GLU A 167 14.37 6.54 -19.12
N TYR A 168 14.28 5.46 -18.35
CA TYR A 168 15.37 4.96 -17.54
C TYR A 168 15.83 3.58 -18.05
N SER A 169 17.04 3.18 -17.70
CA SER A 169 17.57 1.87 -18.07
C SER A 169 17.22 0.75 -17.05
N ASP A 170 16.74 1.14 -15.88
CA ASP A 170 16.28 0.24 -14.82
C ASP A 170 14.77 0.26 -14.80
N ALA A 171 14.14 -0.89 -14.90
CA ALA A 171 12.70 -1.02 -14.94
C ALA A 171 12.01 -0.45 -13.67
N ASN A 172 12.67 -0.54 -12.50
CA ASN A 172 12.17 0.09 -11.28
C ASN A 172 12.04 1.61 -11.46
N ASP A 173 13.08 2.23 -12.06
CA ASP A 173 13.12 3.67 -12.24
C ASP A 173 12.10 4.16 -13.29
N ASP A 174 11.64 3.28 -14.19
CA ASP A 174 10.55 3.55 -15.13
C ASP A 174 9.14 3.36 -14.52
N SER A 175 9.02 3.16 -13.21
CA SER A 175 7.72 3.01 -12.55
C SER A 175 6.77 4.17 -12.87
N ILE A 176 5.53 3.84 -13.25
CA ILE A 176 4.44 4.82 -13.31
C ILE A 176 4.20 5.35 -11.90
N CYS A 177 4.44 6.64 -11.71
CA CYS A 177 4.16 7.34 -10.46
C CYS A 177 2.87 8.14 -10.59
N LEU A 178 1.97 8.01 -9.60
CA LEU A 178 0.68 8.69 -9.64
C LEU A 178 0.24 9.20 -8.27
N LYS A 179 -0.56 10.28 -8.30
CA LYS A 179 -1.22 10.85 -7.15
C LYS A 179 -2.73 10.72 -7.31
N VAL A 180 -3.38 10.16 -6.30
CA VAL A 180 -4.85 10.09 -6.22
C VAL A 180 -5.32 11.15 -5.23
N THR A 181 -6.26 12.00 -5.63
CA THR A 181 -6.84 13.05 -4.78
C THR A 181 -8.32 12.77 -4.55
N HIS A 182 -8.74 12.76 -3.29
CA HIS A 182 -10.11 12.61 -2.84
C HIS A 182 -10.47 13.73 -1.84
N GLY A 183 -11.28 14.69 -2.25
CA GLY A 183 -11.53 15.89 -1.45
C GLY A 183 -10.25 16.67 -1.16
N ASP A 184 -9.95 16.87 0.12
CA ASP A 184 -8.72 17.51 0.59
C ASP A 184 -7.58 16.48 0.83
N ASN A 185 -7.87 15.20 0.76
CA ASN A 185 -6.89 14.12 0.99
C ASN A 185 -6.19 13.71 -0.30
N SER A 186 -4.94 13.31 -0.19
CA SER A 186 -4.14 12.81 -1.31
C SER A 186 -3.27 11.62 -0.94
N LEU A 187 -3.08 10.74 -1.94
CA LEU A 187 -2.28 9.53 -1.85
C LEU A 187 -1.25 9.52 -2.97
N LEU A 188 -0.02 9.13 -2.67
CA LEU A 188 1.08 9.08 -3.62
C LEU A 188 1.59 7.64 -3.75
N PHE A 189 1.70 7.19 -4.99
CA PHE A 189 2.21 5.88 -5.38
C PHE A 189 3.38 6.08 -6.34
N THR A 190 4.50 5.45 -6.08
CA THR A 190 5.74 5.59 -6.87
C THR A 190 6.27 4.28 -7.42
N GLY A 191 5.50 3.18 -7.27
CA GLY A 191 6.01 1.84 -7.59
C GLY A 191 7.36 1.61 -6.93
N ASP A 192 8.34 1.20 -7.71
CA ASP A 192 9.70 0.94 -7.23
C ASP A 192 10.72 2.01 -7.63
N ALA A 193 10.22 3.17 -8.09
CA ALA A 193 11.05 4.31 -8.48
C ALA A 193 12.11 4.63 -7.44
N GLY A 194 13.36 4.68 -7.87
CA GLY A 194 14.51 5.00 -7.03
C GLY A 194 14.69 6.50 -6.82
N THR A 195 15.76 6.85 -6.11
CA THR A 195 16.07 8.26 -5.77
C THR A 195 16.37 9.15 -6.99
N GLY A 196 16.69 8.54 -8.15
CA GLY A 196 16.86 9.25 -9.43
C GLY A 196 15.54 9.83 -9.93
N PRO A 197 14.53 9.00 -10.25
CA PRO A 197 13.19 9.45 -10.63
C PRO A 197 12.51 10.34 -9.59
N GLU A 198 12.67 10.07 -8.29
CA GLU A 198 12.17 10.95 -7.24
C GLU A 198 12.68 12.39 -7.40
N ARG A 199 13.99 12.55 -7.62
CA ARG A 199 14.60 13.85 -7.85
C ARG A 199 14.09 14.48 -9.15
N ASP A 200 13.97 13.69 -10.21
CA ASP A 200 13.58 14.21 -11.51
C ASP A 200 12.13 14.69 -11.51
N MET A 201 11.22 14.05 -10.77
CA MET A 201 9.86 14.55 -10.52
C MET A 201 9.86 15.88 -9.77
N ILE A 202 10.73 16.06 -8.75
CA ILE A 202 10.87 17.32 -8.03
C ILE A 202 11.40 18.43 -8.95
N GLU A 203 12.46 18.14 -9.72
CA GLU A 203 13.06 19.09 -10.66
C GLU A 203 12.09 19.49 -11.79
N ALA A 204 11.21 18.57 -12.20
CA ALA A 204 10.12 18.84 -13.14
C ALA A 204 8.97 19.67 -12.54
N GLY A 205 8.97 19.88 -11.21
CA GLY A 205 7.94 20.64 -10.51
C GLY A 205 6.61 19.91 -10.38
N MET A 206 6.64 18.57 -10.31
CA MET A 206 5.44 17.77 -10.05
C MET A 206 4.89 18.06 -8.66
N ASP A 207 3.58 18.04 -8.51
CA ASP A 207 2.89 18.20 -7.22
C ASP A 207 2.94 16.88 -6.44
N LEU A 208 3.95 16.73 -5.57
CA LEU A 208 4.22 15.51 -4.81
C LEU A 208 3.61 15.51 -3.41
N GLU A 209 3.13 16.66 -2.89
CA GLU A 209 2.56 16.74 -1.54
C GLU A 209 1.39 15.76 -1.39
N ALA A 210 1.44 14.90 -0.36
CA ALA A 210 0.44 13.86 -0.13
C ALA A 210 0.28 13.52 1.35
N ASP A 211 -0.95 13.24 1.78
CA ASP A 211 -1.22 12.82 3.16
C ASP A 211 -0.77 11.38 3.42
N LEU A 212 -0.90 10.49 2.42
CA LEU A 212 -0.52 9.11 2.48
C LEU A 212 0.45 8.75 1.35
N LEU A 213 1.57 8.13 1.70
CA LEU A 213 2.54 7.58 0.77
C LEU A 213 2.52 6.05 0.83
N LYS A 214 2.31 5.38 -0.31
CA LYS A 214 2.75 3.99 -0.46
C LYS A 214 4.28 4.03 -0.61
N ALA A 215 5.00 3.47 0.36
CA ALA A 215 6.46 3.48 0.33
C ALA A 215 7.00 2.88 -0.97
N GLY A 216 7.87 3.59 -1.65
CA GLY A 216 8.51 3.11 -2.87
C GLY A 216 9.38 1.88 -2.59
N HIS A 217 9.34 0.91 -3.51
CA HIS A 217 10.17 -0.27 -3.53
C HIS A 217 10.15 -1.05 -2.21
N HIS A 218 8.95 -1.31 -1.68
CA HIS A 218 8.69 -2.06 -0.45
C HIS A 218 9.46 -1.54 0.78
N GLY A 219 9.79 -0.25 0.79
CA GLY A 219 10.62 0.35 1.83
C GLY A 219 12.11 0.11 1.63
N SER A 220 12.58 -0.05 0.39
CA SER A 220 14.00 -0.11 0.05
C SER A 220 14.73 1.19 0.42
N SER A 221 16.01 1.08 0.76
CA SER A 221 16.90 2.24 0.96
C SER A 221 17.26 2.97 -0.34
N THR A 222 17.00 2.35 -1.51
CA THR A 222 17.22 2.94 -2.83
C THR A 222 16.13 3.92 -3.23
N SER A 223 15.01 3.92 -2.51
CA SER A 223 13.84 4.80 -2.68
C SER A 223 13.59 5.60 -1.41
N ASN A 224 12.56 6.44 -1.41
CA ASN A 224 12.11 7.22 -0.25
C ASN A 224 13.22 8.15 0.28
N SER A 225 13.89 8.89 -0.60
CA SER A 225 14.94 9.81 -0.20
C SER A 225 14.42 10.92 0.70
N TYR A 226 15.27 11.47 1.60
CA TYR A 226 14.88 12.63 2.43
C TYR A 226 14.41 13.82 1.59
N TYR A 227 15.00 14.01 0.41
CA TYR A 227 14.60 15.09 -0.47
C TYR A 227 13.17 14.90 -0.97
N PHE A 228 12.85 13.72 -1.46
CA PHE A 228 11.49 13.35 -1.88
C PHE A 228 10.49 13.40 -0.73
N LEU A 229 10.85 12.85 0.43
CA LEU A 229 9.98 12.82 1.60
C LEU A 229 9.67 14.21 2.17
N ARG A 230 10.58 15.18 2.02
CA ARG A 230 10.31 16.57 2.41
C ARG A 230 9.33 17.26 1.49
N GLU A 231 9.39 16.96 0.17
CA GLU A 231 8.46 17.52 -0.81
C GLU A 231 7.09 16.84 -0.74
N SER A 232 7.05 15.53 -0.51
CA SER A 232 5.79 14.78 -0.39
C SER A 232 5.14 14.94 0.99
N ASN A 233 5.93 15.13 2.05
CA ASN A 233 5.52 15.44 3.43
C ASN A 233 4.36 14.56 3.96
N PRO A 234 4.41 13.23 3.81
CA PRO A 234 3.30 12.36 4.17
C PRO A 234 3.11 12.26 5.67
N LYS A 235 1.84 12.28 6.11
CA LYS A 235 1.46 11.96 7.50
C LYS A 235 1.46 10.46 7.76
N TYR A 236 1.12 9.69 6.73
CA TYR A 236 0.98 8.25 6.77
C TYR A 236 1.84 7.60 5.70
N VAL A 237 2.47 6.49 6.03
CA VAL A 237 3.24 5.66 5.10
C VAL A 237 2.76 4.23 5.21
N VAL A 238 2.42 3.61 4.08
CA VAL A 238 2.10 2.18 4.02
C VAL A 238 3.23 1.45 3.29
N ILE A 239 3.71 0.37 3.87
CA ILE A 239 4.76 -0.48 3.30
C ILE A 239 4.16 -1.85 3.05
N SER A 240 4.09 -2.26 1.78
CA SER A 240 3.81 -3.64 1.40
C SER A 240 5.12 -4.42 1.37
N CYS A 241 5.23 -5.46 2.17
CA CYS A 241 6.42 -6.32 2.23
C CYS A 241 6.08 -7.61 2.96
N GLU A 242 6.85 -8.67 2.72
CA GLU A 242 6.74 -9.94 3.42
C GLU A 242 7.61 -9.94 4.69
N LYS A 243 7.13 -10.67 5.70
CA LYS A 243 7.91 -10.90 6.90
C LYS A 243 9.13 -11.76 6.61
N ASP A 244 10.29 -11.35 7.13
CA ASP A 244 11.55 -12.07 6.99
C ASP A 244 11.96 -12.30 5.51
N ASN A 245 11.56 -11.39 4.60
CA ASN A 245 11.85 -11.47 3.18
C ASN A 245 13.37 -11.44 2.89
N MET A 246 13.76 -12.03 1.76
CA MET A 246 15.16 -12.18 1.39
C MET A 246 15.91 -10.88 1.06
N TYR A 247 15.17 -9.79 0.77
CA TYR A 247 15.73 -8.48 0.46
C TYR A 247 16.03 -7.65 1.72
N GLY A 248 15.46 -8.06 2.87
CA GLY A 248 15.56 -7.33 4.13
C GLY A 248 14.68 -6.07 4.18
N HIS A 249 13.65 -6.01 3.34
CA HIS A 249 12.68 -4.91 3.31
C HIS A 249 11.68 -5.02 4.49
N PRO A 250 11.25 -3.87 5.05
CA PRO A 250 11.77 -2.53 4.78
C PRO A 250 13.15 -2.35 5.39
N HIS A 251 14.04 -1.64 4.68
CA HIS A 251 15.36 -1.31 5.21
C HIS A 251 15.28 -0.33 6.38
N GLU A 252 16.21 -0.49 7.33
CA GLU A 252 16.32 0.37 8.51
C GLU A 252 16.46 1.86 8.13
N GLU A 253 17.16 2.15 7.02
CA GLU A 253 17.34 3.49 6.50
C GLU A 253 16.02 4.13 6.05
N ALA A 254 15.15 3.37 5.37
CA ALA A 254 13.84 3.86 4.96
C ALA A 254 12.94 4.13 6.17
N LEU A 255 12.90 3.18 7.12
CA LEU A 255 12.14 3.33 8.35
C LEU A 255 12.63 4.55 9.17
N SER A 256 13.96 4.76 9.24
CA SER A 256 14.52 5.94 9.89
C SER A 256 14.04 7.24 9.26
N ARG A 257 14.02 7.31 7.91
CA ARG A 257 13.57 8.50 7.18
C ARG A 257 12.09 8.81 7.45
N PHE A 258 11.22 7.80 7.44
CA PHE A 258 9.80 7.97 7.76
C PHE A 258 9.59 8.44 9.19
N ASN A 259 10.34 7.88 10.14
CA ASN A 259 10.28 8.26 11.53
C ASN A 259 10.75 9.72 11.74
N ASP A 260 11.83 10.14 11.07
CA ASP A 260 12.36 11.50 11.16
C ASP A 260 11.36 12.57 10.67
N LEU A 261 10.50 12.21 9.71
CA LEU A 261 9.37 13.04 9.31
C LEU A 261 8.22 13.05 10.33
N GLY A 262 8.22 12.11 11.28
CA GLY A 262 7.11 11.89 12.19
C GLY A 262 5.91 11.22 11.53
N ALA A 263 6.11 10.56 10.36
CA ALA A 263 5.05 9.85 9.69
C ALA A 263 4.63 8.59 10.48
N GLU A 264 3.35 8.32 10.49
CA GLU A 264 2.82 7.08 11.03
C GLU A 264 2.97 5.96 10.00
N VAL A 265 3.68 4.88 10.36
CA VAL A 265 4.01 3.78 9.44
C VAL A 265 3.12 2.58 9.70
N PHE A 266 2.52 2.06 8.63
CA PHE A 266 1.77 0.80 8.57
C PHE A 266 2.54 -0.19 7.70
N ARG A 267 2.52 -1.49 8.05
CA ARG A 267 3.28 -2.53 7.35
C ARG A 267 2.46 -3.80 7.21
N THR A 268 2.36 -4.33 5.98
CA THR A 268 1.60 -5.57 5.73
C THR A 268 2.20 -6.79 6.44
N ASP A 269 3.52 -6.90 6.54
CA ASP A 269 4.22 -8.00 7.20
C ASP A 269 3.93 -8.14 8.70
N THR A 270 3.38 -7.11 9.33
CA THR A 270 3.05 -7.09 10.77
C THR A 270 1.58 -6.87 11.06
N GLN A 271 0.82 -6.37 10.08
CA GLN A 271 -0.56 -5.91 10.28
C GLN A 271 -1.56 -6.57 9.32
N GLY A 272 -1.07 -7.44 8.40
CA GLY A 272 -1.92 -8.01 7.35
C GLY A 272 -2.36 -6.94 6.35
N THR A 273 -3.45 -7.17 5.65
CA THR A 273 -4.05 -6.19 4.76
C THR A 273 -4.41 -4.91 5.51
N ILE A 274 -4.00 -3.77 4.97
CA ILE A 274 -4.24 -2.44 5.54
C ILE A 274 -5.29 -1.74 4.71
N ILE A 275 -6.36 -1.29 5.37
CA ILE A 275 -7.44 -0.54 4.72
C ILE A 275 -7.41 0.88 5.25
N ALA A 276 -7.12 1.85 4.37
CA ALA A 276 -7.24 3.26 4.63
C ALA A 276 -8.55 3.79 4.04
N VAL A 277 -9.36 4.46 4.84
CA VAL A 277 -10.62 5.09 4.39
C VAL A 277 -10.50 6.58 4.53
N SER A 278 -10.73 7.29 3.42
CA SER A 278 -10.76 8.75 3.36
C SER A 278 -12.22 9.23 3.28
N ASP A 279 -12.59 10.16 4.14
CA ASP A 279 -13.86 10.91 4.06
C ASP A 279 -13.72 12.24 3.28
N GLY A 280 -12.60 12.40 2.57
CA GLY A 280 -12.24 13.63 1.86
C GLY A 280 -11.54 14.68 2.73
N LYS A 281 -11.31 14.43 4.03
CA LYS A 281 -10.63 15.33 4.96
C LYS A 281 -9.62 14.63 5.86
N GLU A 282 -9.97 13.44 6.33
CA GLU A 282 -9.16 12.65 7.24
C GLU A 282 -9.09 11.19 6.77
N PHE A 283 -8.02 10.49 7.14
CA PHE A 283 -7.89 9.07 6.97
C PHE A 283 -8.19 8.34 8.27
N THR A 284 -8.93 7.23 8.17
CA THR A 284 -9.03 6.20 9.20
C THR A 284 -8.43 4.91 8.70
N PHE A 285 -7.87 4.09 9.61
CA PHE A 285 -7.19 2.85 9.23
C PHE A 285 -7.79 1.66 9.94
N ASN A 286 -7.99 0.57 9.19
CA ASN A 286 -8.31 -0.76 9.68
C ASN A 286 -7.21 -1.73 9.27
N THR A 287 -6.76 -2.59 10.18
CA THR A 287 -5.70 -3.56 9.96
C THR A 287 -6.06 -4.88 10.60
N GLU A 288 -5.67 -5.99 9.99
CA GLU A 288 -5.90 -7.33 10.56
C GLU A 288 -4.99 -7.62 11.76
N GLY A 289 -3.83 -6.96 11.82
CA GLY A 289 -2.82 -7.12 12.85
C GLY A 289 -2.74 -5.95 13.83
N LYS A 290 -1.70 -5.97 14.65
CA LYS A 290 -1.37 -4.85 15.52
C LYS A 290 -0.59 -3.81 14.74
N LYS A 291 -0.82 -2.53 15.06
CA LYS A 291 0.00 -1.43 14.58
C LYS A 291 1.48 -1.72 14.87
N ALA A 292 2.36 -1.53 13.89
CA ALA A 292 3.77 -1.73 14.10
C ALA A 292 4.27 -0.86 15.25
N ASP A 293 4.97 -1.48 16.22
CA ASP A 293 5.69 -0.69 17.20
C ASP A 293 6.77 0.10 16.46
N ARG A 294 6.87 1.39 16.70
CA ARG A 294 7.91 2.22 16.09
C ARG A 294 9.28 1.71 16.55
N PRO A 295 10.09 1.09 15.68
CA PRO A 295 11.39 0.55 16.10
C PRO A 295 12.46 1.64 16.25
N TYR A 296 12.16 2.87 15.81
CA TYR A 296 13.12 3.97 15.70
C TYR A 296 12.73 5.17 16.54
N THR A 297 13.66 6.11 16.68
CA THR A 297 13.53 7.30 17.52
C THR A 297 12.25 8.07 17.20
N GLU A 298 11.50 8.43 18.22
CA GLU A 298 10.33 9.31 18.08
C GLU A 298 10.69 10.72 17.58
N ASN A 299 12.00 11.03 17.56
CA ASN A 299 12.54 12.31 17.10
C ASN A 299 14.00 12.12 16.66
N TYR A 300 14.38 12.56 15.44
CA TYR A 300 15.78 12.53 14.99
C TYR A 300 16.71 13.36 15.89
N GLU A 301 16.16 14.33 16.64
CA GLU A 301 16.91 15.08 17.66
C GLU A 301 17.43 14.20 18.80
N ASP A 302 16.80 13.06 19.04
CA ASP A 302 17.21 12.07 20.05
C ASP A 302 18.19 11.03 19.49
N ALA A 303 18.44 11.02 18.19
CA ALA A 303 19.40 10.12 17.57
C ALA A 303 20.81 10.31 18.16
N LYS A 304 21.48 9.21 18.46
CA LYS A 304 22.84 9.21 18.99
C LYS A 304 23.88 8.92 17.93
N PHE A 305 23.45 8.30 16.84
CA PHE A 305 24.32 7.91 15.73
C PHE A 305 23.72 8.31 14.40
N ILE A 306 24.56 8.73 13.47
CA ILE A 306 24.18 9.13 12.12
C ILE A 306 24.93 8.24 11.13
N GLY A 307 24.21 7.43 10.37
CA GLY A 307 24.74 6.59 9.30
C GLY A 307 24.88 7.36 7.99
N ASN A 308 25.83 6.97 7.17
CA ASN A 308 25.93 7.40 5.77
C ASN A 308 25.43 6.27 4.88
N VAL A 309 24.29 6.47 4.23
CA VAL A 309 23.61 5.45 3.41
C VAL A 309 24.48 4.93 2.28
N ASN A 310 25.39 5.75 1.74
CA ASN A 310 26.27 5.39 0.62
C ASN A 310 27.53 4.63 1.06
N SER A 311 28.15 5.03 2.19
CA SER A 311 29.39 4.40 2.65
C SER A 311 29.18 3.32 3.69
N LYS A 312 27.94 3.15 4.16
CA LYS A 312 27.56 2.25 5.27
C LYS A 312 28.45 2.43 6.51
N LYS A 313 28.83 3.69 6.79
CA LYS A 313 29.53 4.05 8.02
C LYS A 313 28.60 4.83 8.94
N TYR A 314 28.55 4.47 10.23
CA TYR A 314 27.86 5.26 11.24
C TYR A 314 28.81 6.10 12.06
N HIS A 315 28.34 7.23 12.54
CA HIS A 315 29.08 8.28 13.22
C HIS A 315 28.34 8.65 14.52
N SER A 316 29.05 9.10 15.54
CA SER A 316 28.42 9.84 16.62
C SER A 316 27.88 11.18 16.09
N ILE A 317 26.83 11.75 16.68
CA ILE A 317 26.26 13.04 16.30
C ILE A 317 27.27 14.20 16.36
N GLU A 318 28.31 14.06 17.16
CA GLU A 318 29.39 15.05 17.32
C GLU A 318 30.54 14.90 16.29
N CYS A 319 30.43 13.92 15.37
CA CYS A 319 31.47 13.65 14.38
C CYS A 319 31.61 14.82 13.41
N GLY A 320 32.83 15.37 13.29
CA GLY A 320 33.12 16.44 12.32
C GLY A 320 33.04 16.02 10.85
N GLY A 321 32.82 14.73 10.56
CA GLY A 321 32.70 14.15 9.22
C GLY A 321 31.35 13.56 8.95
N LEU A 322 30.26 14.17 9.46
CA LEU A 322 28.91 13.73 9.18
C LEU A 322 28.58 13.75 7.69
N PRO A 323 27.77 12.81 7.18
CA PRO A 323 27.31 12.82 5.81
C PRO A 323 26.43 14.05 5.54
N LYS A 324 26.24 14.39 4.25
CA LYS A 324 25.23 15.36 3.85
C LYS A 324 23.85 14.86 4.31
N GLU A 325 22.93 15.79 4.58
CA GLU A 325 21.59 15.46 5.09
C GLU A 325 20.86 14.43 4.25
N ASP A 326 20.92 14.54 2.94
CA ASP A 326 20.31 13.62 1.98
C ASP A 326 20.87 12.17 2.05
N ASN A 327 21.98 11.97 2.72
CA ASN A 327 22.65 10.68 2.85
C ASN A 327 22.71 10.20 4.32
N ARG A 328 21.79 10.67 5.17
CA ARG A 328 21.77 10.30 6.59
C ARG A 328 20.74 9.24 6.86
N ALA A 329 21.10 8.28 7.72
CA ALA A 329 20.20 7.43 8.48
C ALA A 329 20.45 7.69 9.96
N TYR A 330 19.42 7.64 10.78
CA TYR A 330 19.52 7.99 12.20
C TYR A 330 19.26 6.77 13.07
N PHE A 331 20.06 6.58 14.12
CA PHE A 331 19.99 5.43 15.01
C PHE A 331 20.10 5.85 16.48
N MET A 332 19.28 5.23 17.34
CA MET A 332 19.33 5.45 18.79
C MET A 332 20.49 4.74 19.45
N THR A 333 20.89 3.58 18.92
CA THR A 333 21.91 2.73 19.50
C THR A 333 22.91 2.29 18.44
N GLU A 334 24.10 1.95 18.90
CA GLU A 334 25.14 1.38 18.07
C GLU A 334 24.73 0.02 17.49
N GLU A 335 24.01 -0.78 18.29
CA GLU A 335 23.50 -2.08 17.87
C GLU A 335 22.50 -1.95 16.72
N ALA A 336 21.64 -0.92 16.74
CA ALA A 336 20.71 -0.65 15.66
C ALA A 336 21.44 -0.33 14.36
N ALA A 337 22.48 0.52 14.40
CA ALA A 337 23.30 0.83 13.24
C ALA A 337 24.05 -0.40 12.71
N GLN A 338 24.61 -1.22 13.59
CA GLN A 338 25.31 -2.45 13.20
C GLN A 338 24.36 -3.49 12.59
N LYS A 339 23.17 -3.65 13.16
CA LYS A 339 22.12 -4.54 12.64
C LYS A 339 21.66 -4.11 11.25
N ALA A 340 21.63 -2.79 10.99
CA ALA A 340 21.35 -2.21 9.68
C ALA A 340 22.54 -2.30 8.69
N GLY A 341 23.60 -3.03 9.04
CA GLY A 341 24.75 -3.25 8.17
C GLY A 341 25.75 -2.08 8.11
N TYR A 342 25.67 -1.15 9.08
CA TYR A 342 26.64 -0.06 9.15
C TYR A 342 27.84 -0.46 10.03
N GLU A 343 29.02 0.04 9.66
CA GLU A 343 30.24 -0.12 10.41
C GLU A 343 30.65 1.21 11.06
N PRO A 344 31.39 1.18 12.21
CA PRO A 344 31.79 2.40 12.85
C PRO A 344 32.69 3.26 11.97
N CYS A 345 32.51 4.57 12.02
CA CYS A 345 33.38 5.53 11.38
C CYS A 345 34.80 5.47 11.97
N GLY A 346 35.81 5.34 11.13
CA GLY A 346 37.23 5.29 11.56
C GLY A 346 37.74 6.58 12.24
N ASN A 347 37.06 7.73 12.04
CA ASN A 347 37.45 9.01 12.59
C ASN A 347 36.89 9.26 13.99
N CYS A 348 35.59 9.11 14.18
CA CYS A 348 34.96 9.35 15.49
C CYS A 348 34.95 8.11 16.38
N ARG A 349 35.10 6.90 15.83
CA ARG A 349 35.07 5.62 16.56
C ARG A 349 33.97 5.61 17.63
N PRO A 350 32.70 5.81 17.19
CA PRO A 350 31.57 5.92 18.09
C PRO A 350 31.42 4.68 18.94
#